data_2912625d06216a09b85bf9175ffd61f7
#
_entry.id   2912625d06216a09b85bf9175ffd61f7
#
_cell.length_a   1.000
_cell.length_b   1.000
_cell.length_c   1.000
_cell.angle_alpha   90.00
_cell.angle_beta   90.00
_cell.angle_gamma   90.00
#
_symmetry.space_group_name_H-M   'P 1'
#
loop_
_entity.id
_entity.type
_entity.pdbx_description
1 polymer ?
#
loop_
_entity_poly.entity_id
_entity_poly.type
_entity_poly.pdbx_seq_one_letter_code
_entity_poly.pdbx_strand_id
1 'polypeptide(L)' 'MTEDRPSYEDAREELVDVVRRLESGGTDLEESLALWERGEKLAQVCQGWLDGAKSRLDAALAERDAE' A
#
# COMPACT_ATOMS: atom_id res chain seq x y z
N MET A 1 -13.04 0.12 18.49
CA MET A 1 -11.66 0.37 18.38
C MET A 1 -11.20 0.60 16.95
N THR A 2 -10.51 1.65 16.76
CA THR A 2 -10.09 1.99 15.41
C THR A 2 -8.67 1.50 15.17
N GLU A 3 -8.42 1.09 13.97
CA GLU A 3 -7.07 0.76 13.57
C GLU A 3 -6.33 2.01 13.20
N ASP A 4 -5.08 2.05 13.60
CA ASP A 4 -4.23 3.16 13.20
C ASP A 4 -3.79 3.04 11.76
N ARG A 5 -3.85 1.84 11.22
CA ARG A 5 -3.41 1.58 9.86
C ARG A 5 -4.55 1.80 8.88
N PRO A 6 -4.32 2.55 7.80
CA PRO A 6 -5.38 2.74 6.80
C PRO A 6 -5.73 1.43 6.13
N SER A 7 -6.95 1.34 5.63
CA SER A 7 -7.36 0.17 4.89
C SER A 7 -6.57 0.09 3.58
N TYR A 8 -6.56 -1.09 2.99
CA TYR A 8 -5.86 -1.27 1.72
C TYR A 8 -6.40 -0.31 0.65
N GLU A 9 -7.72 -0.19 0.58
CA GLU A 9 -8.32 0.66 -0.44
C GLU A 9 -7.95 2.12 -0.23
N ASP A 10 -7.98 2.58 1.02
CA ASP A 10 -7.63 3.95 1.32
C ASP A 10 -6.16 4.22 1.00
N ALA A 11 -5.29 3.29 1.39
CA ALA A 11 -3.86 3.45 1.13
C ALA A 11 -3.58 3.45 -0.37
N ARG A 12 -4.26 2.58 -1.09
CA ARG A 12 -4.06 2.49 -2.53
C ARG A 12 -4.49 3.76 -3.23
N GLU A 13 -5.65 4.30 -2.83
CA GLU A 13 -6.14 5.54 -3.43
C GLU A 13 -5.20 6.69 -3.16
N GLU A 14 -4.71 6.78 -1.94
CA GLU A 14 -3.79 7.86 -1.61
C GLU A 14 -2.48 7.69 -2.36
N LEU A 15 -2.02 6.46 -2.51
CA LEU A 15 -0.80 6.20 -3.25
C LEU A 15 -0.92 6.63 -4.71
N VAL A 16 -2.06 6.31 -5.33
CA VAL A 16 -2.31 6.73 -6.71
C VAL A 16 -2.27 8.27 -6.81
N ASP A 17 -2.85 8.95 -5.83
CA ASP A 17 -2.85 10.41 -5.82
C ASP A 17 -1.43 10.96 -5.68
N VAL A 18 -0.64 10.36 -4.81
CA VAL A 18 0.75 10.78 -4.62
C VAL A 18 1.54 10.60 -5.92
N VAL A 19 1.39 9.47 -6.57
CA VAL A 19 2.10 9.21 -7.83
C VAL A 19 1.67 10.22 -8.88
N ARG A 20 0.38 10.53 -8.94
CA ARG A 20 -0.13 11.49 -9.90
C ARG A 20 0.51 12.86 -9.70
N ARG A 21 0.63 13.29 -8.46
CA ARG A 21 1.24 14.56 -8.15
C ARG A 21 2.71 14.60 -8.54
N LEU A 22 3.40 13.49 -8.28
CA LEU A 22 4.81 13.38 -8.67
C LEU A 22 4.97 13.43 -10.19
N GLU A 23 4.07 12.77 -10.90
CA GLU A 23 4.14 12.72 -12.35
C GLU A 23 3.78 14.07 -13.00
N SER A 24 2.95 14.85 -12.34
CA SER A 24 2.55 16.13 -12.91
C SER A 24 3.70 17.12 -12.98
N GLY A 25 4.72 16.95 -12.15
CA GLY A 25 5.92 17.76 -12.24
C GLY A 25 5.78 19.17 -11.76
N GLY A 26 4.71 19.53 -11.08
CA GLY A 26 4.51 20.89 -10.61
C GLY A 26 5.05 21.16 -9.23
N THR A 27 5.78 20.24 -8.64
CA THR A 27 6.25 20.37 -7.27
C THR A 27 7.74 20.75 -7.24
N ASP A 28 8.14 21.46 -6.19
CA ASP A 28 9.57 21.69 -5.99
C ASP A 28 10.22 20.45 -5.37
N LEU A 29 11.54 20.52 -5.19
CA LEU A 29 12.29 19.36 -4.72
C LEU A 29 11.84 18.92 -3.34
N GLU A 30 11.66 19.87 -2.45
CA GLU A 30 11.27 19.57 -1.08
C GLU A 30 9.91 18.88 -1.04
N GLU A 31 8.98 19.39 -1.81
CA GLU A 31 7.65 18.81 -1.90
C GLU A 31 7.69 17.43 -2.53
N SER A 32 8.52 17.28 -3.56
CA SER A 32 8.67 15.98 -4.21
C SER A 32 9.21 14.93 -3.27
N LEU A 33 10.18 15.31 -2.43
CA LEU A 33 10.72 14.37 -1.45
C LEU A 33 9.68 13.97 -0.42
N ALA A 34 8.88 14.92 0.02
CA ALA A 34 7.81 14.63 0.99
C ALA A 34 6.79 13.66 0.38
N LEU A 35 6.42 13.89 -0.87
CA LEU A 35 5.50 13.00 -1.58
C LEU A 35 6.10 11.62 -1.75
N TRP A 36 7.38 11.56 -2.08
CA TRP A 36 8.07 10.30 -2.23
C TRP A 36 8.04 9.49 -0.93
N GLU A 37 8.35 10.15 0.18
CA GLU A 37 8.34 9.48 1.48
C GLU A 37 6.95 8.99 1.83
N ARG A 38 5.94 9.81 1.56
CA ARG A 38 4.57 9.38 1.81
C ARG A 38 4.21 8.19 0.94
N GLY A 39 4.61 8.23 -0.31
CA GLY A 39 4.35 7.13 -1.23
C GLY A 39 4.98 5.84 -0.76
N GLU A 40 6.20 5.93 -0.24
CA GLU A 40 6.86 4.73 0.27
C GLU A 40 6.11 4.11 1.43
N LYS A 41 5.64 4.95 2.35
CA LYS A 41 4.87 4.45 3.49
C LYS A 41 3.58 3.79 3.04
N LEU A 42 2.90 4.43 2.09
CA LEU A 42 1.65 3.89 1.57
C LEU A 42 1.89 2.57 0.84
N ALA A 43 2.98 2.49 0.10
CA ALA A 43 3.33 1.25 -0.59
C ALA A 43 3.59 0.13 0.40
N GLN A 44 4.23 0.44 1.52
CA GLN A 44 4.47 -0.56 2.55
C GLN A 44 3.16 -1.03 3.17
N VAL A 45 2.22 -0.13 3.39
CA VAL A 45 0.90 -0.51 3.92
C VAL A 45 0.21 -1.45 2.96
N CYS A 46 0.20 -1.09 1.66
CA CYS A 46 -0.42 -1.93 0.65
C CYS A 46 0.24 -3.30 0.59
N GLN A 47 1.57 -3.33 0.65
CA GLN A 47 2.30 -4.58 0.60
C GLN A 47 1.97 -5.45 1.79
N GLY A 48 1.84 -4.85 2.97
CA GLY A 48 1.45 -5.60 4.15
C GLY A 48 0.10 -6.26 4.01
N TRP A 49 -0.87 -5.54 3.45
CA TRP A 49 -2.18 -6.11 3.20
C TRP A 49 -2.10 -7.27 2.21
N LEU A 50 -1.33 -7.09 1.15
CA LEU A 50 -1.20 -8.13 0.13
C LEU A 50 -0.47 -9.35 0.69
N ASP A 51 0.56 -9.13 1.50
CA ASP A 51 1.28 -10.23 2.12
C ASP A 51 0.35 -11.03 3.03
N GLY A 52 -0.51 -10.36 3.78
CA GLY A 52 -1.47 -11.04 4.62
C GLY A 52 -2.46 -11.85 3.81
N ALA A 53 -2.95 -11.29 2.71
CA ALA A 53 -3.87 -12.01 1.85
C ALA A 53 -3.21 -13.21 1.21
N LYS A 54 -1.95 -13.06 0.79
CA LYS A 54 -1.21 -14.17 0.21
C LYS A 54 -1.02 -15.29 1.22
N SER A 55 -0.72 -14.92 2.44
CA SER A 55 -0.53 -15.90 3.51
C SER A 55 -1.79 -16.71 3.75
N ARG A 56 -2.94 -16.03 3.74
CA ARG A 56 -4.21 -16.71 3.92
C ARG A 56 -4.51 -17.64 2.76
N LEU A 57 -4.21 -17.18 1.56
CA LEU A 57 -4.44 -18.01 0.38
C LEU A 57 -3.55 -19.24 0.42
N ASP A 58 -2.29 -19.06 0.78
CA ASP A 58 -1.36 -20.19 0.87
C ASP A 58 -1.84 -21.21 1.89
N ALA A 59 -2.36 -20.75 3.02
CA ALA A 59 -2.87 -21.65 4.05
C ALA A 59 -4.09 -22.41 3.55
N ALA A 60 -4.97 -21.74 2.83
CA ALA A 60 -6.16 -22.40 2.30
C ALA A 60 -5.80 -23.45 1.26
N LEU A 61 -4.82 -23.14 0.42
CA LEU A 61 -4.37 -24.10 -0.59
C LEU A 61 -3.69 -25.29 0.05
N ALA A 62 -2.91 -25.07 1.10
CA ALA A 62 -2.25 -26.15 1.80
C ALA A 62 -3.28 -27.08 2.42
N GLU A 63 -4.36 -26.53 2.97
CA GLU A 63 -5.42 -27.34 3.53
C GLU A 63 -6.07 -28.23 2.48
N ARG A 64 -6.30 -27.66 1.30
CA ARG A 64 -6.89 -28.43 0.22
C ARG A 64 -5.98 -29.58 -0.21
N ASP A 65 -4.70 -29.28 -0.28
CA ASP A 65 -3.74 -30.28 -0.72
C ASP A 65 -3.59 -31.41 0.29
N ALA A 66 -3.86 -31.13 1.55
CA ALA A 66 -3.73 -32.16 2.59
C ALA A 66 -4.83 -33.21 2.52
N GLU A 67 -5.88 -32.95 1.80
CA GLU A 67 -6.94 -33.92 1.60
C GLU A 67 -6.59 -34.87 0.43
#